data_8394269659a9ad9b94a255d8129c8384
#
_entry.id   8394269659a9ad9b94a255d8129c8384
#
_cell.length_a   1.000
_cell.length_b   1.000
_cell.length_c   1.000
_cell.angle_alpha   90.00
_cell.angle_beta   90.00
_cell.angle_gamma   90.00
#
_symmetry.space_group_name_H-M   'P 1'
#
loop_
_entity.id
_entity.type
_entity.pdbx_description
1 polymer ?
#
loop_
_entity_poly.entity_id
_entity_poly.type
_entity_poly.pdbx_seq_one_letter_code
_entity_poly.pdbx_strand_id
1 'polypeptide(L)'
;NLLDEPVLPVPPLGDNPFQNIKEFSKQKFIPSNEKYTSPAKEGIVTFDYSNNNGKYFIGEAELMFELSFSKSSDFNIQLYNDPQSIKSVAIVKDTDSIKSIKDARNYDSSSRSRRPNINQIAIIQNINGFYAAIKILSIKDDTRGPLNDEVSFEYIIQTDGTPDFTTII
;
A
#
# COMPACT_ATOMS: atom_id res chain seq x y z
N ASN A 1 -44.85 25.02 -17.36
CA ASN A 1 -44.49 24.99 -17.49
C ASN A 1 -43.92 25.07 -17.53
N LEU A 2 -43.71 25.40 -17.49
CA LEU A 2 -43.14 25.35 -17.60
C LEU A 2 -42.57 25.17 -17.40
N LEU A 3 -42.74 25.35 -17.17
CA LEU A 3 -42.21 24.98 -16.90
C LEU A 3 -41.67 24.23 -16.78
N ASP A 4 -42.02 24.13 -16.81
CA ASP A 4 -41.50 23.27 -16.67
C ASP A 4 -40.73 22.71 -16.92
N GLU A 5 -40.14 22.88 -16.85
CA GLU A 5 -39.32 22.38 -16.95
C GLU A 5 -38.58 21.89 -16.88
N PRO A 6 -38.47 21.89 -16.93
CA PRO A 6 -37.74 21.33 -16.98
C PRO A 6 -37.01 20.90 -16.47
N VAL A 7 -37.31 20.85 -16.21
CA VAL A 7 -36.69 20.58 -15.48
C VAL A 7 -35.78 19.75 -15.53
N LEU A 8 -35.00 20.03 -15.40
CA LEU A 8 -34.03 19.40 -15.32
C LEU A 8 -34.11 18.43 -14.47
N PRO A 9 -33.85 17.42 -14.78
CA PRO A 9 -33.74 16.39 -13.90
C PRO A 9 -32.62 16.58 -13.06
N VAL A 10 -32.91 17.22 -12.16
CA VAL A 10 -32.09 17.13 -11.07
C VAL A 10 -31.95 15.72 -10.77
N PRO A 11 -30.76 15.25 -10.67
CA PRO A 11 -30.56 13.92 -10.23
C PRO A 11 -31.27 13.75 -8.93
N PRO A 12 -31.93 12.65 -8.74
CA PRO A 12 -32.49 12.33 -7.48
C PRO A 12 -31.46 12.55 -6.41
N LEU A 13 -31.91 12.92 -5.28
CA LEU A 13 -30.99 13.22 -4.21
C LEU A 13 -30.04 12.09 -3.91
N GLY A 14 -30.44 10.86 -4.15
CA GLY A 14 -29.55 9.74 -4.01
C GLY A 14 -28.41 9.71 -5.00
N ASP A 15 -28.54 10.50 -6.07
CA ASP A 15 -27.53 10.53 -7.10
C ASP A 15 -26.77 11.82 -7.04
N ASN A 16 -26.20 12.09 -5.91
CA ASN A 16 -25.32 13.22 -5.75
C ASN A 16 -24.16 13.07 -6.73
N PRO A 17 -23.98 14.00 -7.68
CA PRO A 17 -22.92 13.89 -8.65
C PRO A 17 -21.53 13.81 -8.03
N PHE A 18 -21.31 14.48 -6.92
CA PHE A 18 -20.02 14.42 -6.25
C PHE A 18 -19.77 13.06 -5.63
N GLN A 19 -20.79 12.41 -5.16
CA GLN A 19 -20.66 11.07 -4.63
C GLN A 19 -20.31 10.07 -5.72
N ASN A 20 -20.94 10.18 -6.86
CA ASN A 20 -20.64 9.32 -8.01
C ASN A 20 -19.22 9.56 -8.52
N ILE A 21 -18.78 10.79 -8.60
CA ILE A 21 -17.43 11.12 -8.98
C ILE A 21 -16.45 10.49 -8.00
N LYS A 22 -16.76 10.51 -6.72
CA LYS A 22 -15.91 9.93 -5.70
C LYS A 22 -15.77 8.43 -5.87
N GLU A 23 -16.84 7.74 -6.22
CA GLU A 23 -16.78 6.30 -6.49
C GLU A 23 -15.98 6.00 -7.76
N PHE A 24 -16.16 6.82 -8.79
CA PHE A 24 -15.40 6.64 -10.02
C PHE A 24 -13.96 7.11 -9.89
N SER A 25 -13.58 7.74 -8.78
CA SER A 25 -12.22 8.22 -8.61
C SER A 25 -11.23 7.12 -8.20
N LYS A 26 -11.71 5.93 -7.83
CA LYS A 26 -10.82 4.82 -7.53
C LYS A 26 -10.14 4.37 -8.80
N GLN A 27 -8.83 4.29 -8.75
CA GLN A 27 -8.01 3.98 -9.91
C GLN A 27 -7.68 2.50 -9.93
N LYS A 28 -7.64 1.96 -11.13
CA LYS A 28 -7.14 0.59 -11.35
C LYS A 28 -5.72 0.71 -11.82
N PHE A 29 -4.80 0.32 -10.98
CA PHE A 29 -3.38 0.43 -11.26
C PHE A 29 -2.89 -0.75 -12.08
N ILE A 30 -1.86 -0.49 -12.89
CA ILE A 30 -1.19 -1.52 -13.67
C ILE A 30 0.29 -1.44 -13.29
N PRO A 31 0.91 -2.56 -12.92
CA PRO A 31 2.33 -2.52 -12.58
C PRO A 31 3.16 -2.18 -13.81
N SER A 32 4.20 -1.39 -13.62
CA SER A 32 5.09 -1.01 -14.72
C SER A 32 5.96 -2.18 -15.17
N ASN A 33 6.07 -3.22 -14.36
CA ASN A 33 6.83 -4.42 -14.71
C ASN A 33 6.25 -5.64 -14.00
N GLU A 34 5.62 -6.53 -14.76
CA GLU A 34 4.96 -7.69 -14.21
C GLU A 34 5.90 -8.69 -13.56
N LYS A 35 7.18 -8.67 -13.92
CA LYS A 35 8.17 -9.53 -13.30
C LYS A 35 8.31 -9.26 -11.79
N TYR A 36 8.03 -8.04 -11.35
CA TYR A 36 8.15 -7.64 -9.95
C TYR A 36 6.78 -7.38 -9.35
N THR A 37 5.88 -8.35 -9.51
CA THR A 37 4.49 -8.20 -9.10
C THR A 37 3.98 -9.48 -8.46
N SER A 38 3.25 -9.34 -7.36
CA SER A 38 2.48 -10.42 -6.73
C SER A 38 1.05 -9.94 -6.61
N PRO A 39 0.14 -10.39 -7.49
CA PRO A 39 -1.23 -9.86 -7.50
C PRO A 39 -2.12 -10.38 -6.39
N ALA A 40 -1.70 -11.39 -5.64
CA ALA A 40 -2.49 -11.94 -4.56
C ALA A 40 -2.66 -10.91 -3.43
N LYS A 41 -3.71 -11.09 -2.63
CA LYS A 41 -3.99 -10.17 -1.53
C LYS A 41 -3.13 -10.40 -0.30
N GLU A 42 -2.38 -11.49 -0.26
CA GLU A 42 -1.42 -11.77 0.81
C GLU A 42 -0.35 -12.71 0.27
N GLY A 43 0.81 -12.70 0.91
CA GLY A 43 1.90 -13.57 0.51
C GLY A 43 3.21 -13.22 1.17
N ILE A 44 4.24 -13.97 0.80
CA ILE A 44 5.62 -13.74 1.20
C ILE A 44 6.43 -13.54 -0.07
N VAL A 45 7.23 -12.48 -0.10
CA VAL A 45 8.02 -12.08 -1.26
C VAL A 45 9.46 -11.93 -0.86
N THR A 46 10.36 -12.39 -1.72
CA THR A 46 11.79 -12.05 -1.65
C THR A 46 12.12 -11.26 -2.90
N PHE A 47 12.64 -10.06 -2.70
CA PHE A 47 12.87 -9.10 -3.79
C PHE A 47 14.28 -8.53 -3.70
N ASP A 48 15.01 -8.63 -4.81
CA ASP A 48 16.29 -7.92 -4.97
C ASP A 48 15.99 -6.48 -5.34
N TYR A 49 16.08 -5.58 -4.36
CA TYR A 49 15.69 -4.19 -4.55
C TYR A 49 16.76 -3.35 -5.25
N SER A 50 17.84 -3.97 -5.68
CA SER A 50 18.73 -3.33 -6.63
C SER A 50 18.16 -3.36 -8.06
N ASN A 51 17.13 -4.16 -8.28
CA ASN A 51 16.41 -4.24 -9.54
C ASN A 51 15.21 -3.34 -9.55
N ASN A 52 14.70 -3.03 -10.73
CA ASN A 52 13.48 -2.29 -10.97
C ASN A 52 13.37 -1.01 -10.16
N ASN A 53 14.51 -0.36 -9.92
CA ASN A 53 14.55 0.90 -9.16
C ASN A 53 13.99 0.76 -7.75
N GLY A 54 14.09 -0.43 -7.15
CA GLY A 54 13.58 -0.71 -5.81
C GLY A 54 12.09 -0.90 -5.72
N LYS A 55 11.39 -1.04 -6.84
CA LYS A 55 9.94 -1.07 -6.86
C LYS A 55 9.40 -2.48 -7.01
N TYR A 56 8.46 -2.83 -6.14
CA TYR A 56 7.74 -4.09 -6.18
C TYR A 56 6.25 -3.82 -5.99
N PHE A 57 5.41 -4.53 -6.73
CA PHE A 57 3.96 -4.30 -6.74
C PHE A 57 3.25 -5.45 -6.08
N ILE A 58 2.38 -5.16 -5.12
CA ILE A 58 1.52 -6.16 -4.48
C ILE A 58 0.06 -5.82 -4.73
N GLY A 59 -0.78 -6.85 -4.84
CA GLY A 59 -2.19 -6.67 -5.15
C GLY A 59 -2.40 -6.38 -6.62
N GLU A 60 -3.64 -6.08 -6.98
CA GLU A 60 -3.98 -5.79 -8.37
C GLU A 60 -5.13 -4.78 -8.44
N ALA A 61 -5.22 -4.09 -9.56
CA ALA A 61 -6.25 -3.11 -9.85
C ALA A 61 -6.34 -2.04 -8.75
N GLU A 62 -7.52 -1.83 -8.16
CA GLU A 62 -7.68 -0.82 -7.10
C GLU A 62 -6.92 -1.14 -5.84
N LEU A 63 -6.58 -2.40 -5.65
CA LEU A 63 -5.89 -2.90 -4.45
C LEU A 63 -4.39 -3.04 -4.66
N MET A 64 -3.84 -2.49 -5.72
CA MET A 64 -2.40 -2.55 -5.95
C MET A 64 -1.67 -1.49 -5.11
N PHE A 65 -0.51 -1.90 -4.58
CA PHE A 65 0.39 -1.01 -3.85
C PHE A 65 1.77 -1.09 -4.48
N GLU A 66 2.30 0.04 -4.87
CA GLU A 66 3.66 0.14 -5.37
C GLU A 66 4.59 0.39 -4.19
N LEU A 67 5.41 -0.61 -3.88
CA LEU A 67 6.38 -0.53 -2.78
C LEU A 67 7.70 -0.01 -3.32
N SER A 68 8.21 1.05 -2.74
CA SER A 68 9.46 1.66 -3.17
C SER A 68 10.49 1.51 -2.06
N PHE A 69 11.45 0.61 -2.27
CA PHE A 69 12.47 0.27 -1.30
C PHE A 69 13.81 0.89 -1.67
N SER A 70 14.62 1.17 -0.67
CA SER A 70 16.05 1.45 -0.90
C SER A 70 16.86 1.00 0.30
N LYS A 71 18.17 0.91 0.08
CA LYS A 71 19.13 0.45 1.07
C LYS A 71 19.14 1.34 2.30
N SER A 72 19.22 0.74 3.47
CA SER A 72 19.42 1.45 4.72
C SER A 72 20.51 0.77 5.55
N SER A 73 20.27 -0.44 6.07
CA SER A 73 21.24 -1.18 6.87
C SER A 73 20.96 -2.68 6.81
N ASP A 74 21.74 -3.47 7.55
CA ASP A 74 21.54 -4.93 7.62
C ASP A 74 20.25 -5.32 8.37
N PHE A 75 19.63 -4.40 9.10
CA PHE A 75 18.47 -4.73 9.92
C PHE A 75 17.26 -3.83 9.68
N ASN A 76 17.37 -2.86 8.79
CA ASN A 76 16.19 -2.09 8.37
C ASN A 76 16.32 -1.72 6.90
N ILE A 77 15.20 -1.32 6.31
CA ILE A 77 15.13 -0.95 4.89
C ILE A 77 14.31 0.33 4.78
N GLN A 78 14.63 1.16 3.80
CA GLN A 78 13.83 2.35 3.55
C GLN A 78 12.63 2.03 2.68
N LEU A 79 11.48 2.59 3.06
CA LEU A 79 10.23 2.47 2.33
C LEU A 79 9.63 3.87 2.19
N TYR A 80 9.29 4.26 0.95
CA TYR A 80 8.93 5.62 0.60
C TYR A 80 7.45 5.76 0.24
N ASN A 81 6.91 6.96 0.44
CA ASN A 81 5.60 7.32 -0.08
C ASN A 81 5.67 8.03 -1.44
N ASP A 82 6.84 8.02 -2.08
CA ASP A 82 7.08 8.74 -3.34
C ASP A 82 6.21 8.29 -4.52
N PRO A 83 5.87 6.99 -4.68
CA PRO A 83 5.03 6.62 -5.82
C PRO A 83 3.71 7.38 -5.80
N GLN A 84 3.27 7.83 -6.98
CA GLN A 84 2.04 8.63 -7.10
C GLN A 84 0.80 7.88 -6.62
N SER A 85 0.81 6.56 -6.68
CA SER A 85 -0.30 5.73 -6.23
C SER A 85 -0.31 5.50 -4.72
N ILE A 86 0.70 5.96 -4.01
CA ILE A 86 0.83 5.76 -2.57
C ILE A 86 0.55 7.07 -1.84
N LYS A 87 -0.27 6.98 -0.79
CA LYS A 87 -0.61 8.15 0.02
C LYS A 87 0.30 8.30 1.22
N SER A 88 0.58 7.20 1.92
CA SER A 88 1.32 7.30 3.18
C SER A 88 1.99 5.98 3.56
N VAL A 89 3.01 6.11 4.42
CA VAL A 89 3.73 4.98 5.01
C VAL A 89 3.88 5.26 6.51
N ALA A 90 3.60 4.26 7.34
CA ALA A 90 3.75 4.36 8.79
C ALA A 90 4.38 3.09 9.34
N ILE A 91 4.99 3.17 10.53
CA ILE A 91 5.53 1.99 11.20
C ILE A 91 4.62 1.65 12.38
N VAL A 92 4.29 0.36 12.49
CA VAL A 92 3.55 -0.17 13.63
C VAL A 92 4.54 -0.46 14.74
N LYS A 93 4.32 0.17 15.90
CA LYS A 93 5.28 0.10 17.01
C LYS A 93 4.82 -0.74 18.19
N ASP A 94 3.57 -1.16 18.21
CA ASP A 94 2.96 -1.82 19.36
C ASP A 94 2.62 -3.29 19.14
N THR A 95 2.87 -3.82 17.97
CA THR A 95 2.69 -5.24 17.67
C THR A 95 3.58 -5.68 16.53
N ASP A 96 3.91 -6.96 16.49
CA ASP A 96 4.60 -7.58 15.37
C ASP A 96 3.69 -8.56 14.61
N SER A 97 2.39 -8.53 14.90
CA SER A 97 1.39 -9.36 14.25
C SER A 97 0.46 -8.49 13.40
N ILE A 98 0.45 -8.72 12.09
CA ILE A 98 -0.39 -7.95 11.18
C ILE A 98 -1.86 -8.04 11.59
N LYS A 99 -2.32 -9.24 11.93
CA LYS A 99 -3.74 -9.45 12.26
C LYS A 99 -4.13 -8.93 13.64
N SER A 100 -3.19 -8.36 14.38
CA SER A 100 -3.48 -7.68 15.65
C SER A 100 -3.64 -6.18 15.50
N ILE A 101 -3.48 -5.63 14.30
CA ILE A 101 -3.62 -4.20 14.05
C ILE A 101 -5.10 -3.85 13.99
N LYS A 102 -5.57 -3.12 14.97
CA LYS A 102 -6.99 -2.76 15.08
C LYS A 102 -7.36 -1.54 14.24
N ASP A 103 -6.44 -0.60 14.10
CA ASP A 103 -6.69 0.61 13.35
C ASP A 103 -5.38 1.14 12.78
N ALA A 104 -5.21 0.96 11.47
CA ALA A 104 -4.01 1.39 10.75
C ALA A 104 -3.78 2.90 10.81
N ARG A 105 -4.80 3.68 11.17
CA ARG A 105 -4.70 5.14 11.25
C ARG A 105 -4.02 5.62 12.53
N ASN A 106 -3.80 4.72 13.49
CA ASN A 106 -3.21 5.09 14.79
C ASN A 106 -1.69 5.32 14.71
N TYR A 107 -1.08 5.07 13.57
CA TYR A 107 0.38 5.17 13.43
C TYR A 107 0.74 6.40 12.60
N ASP A 108 1.87 7.00 12.97
CA ASP A 108 2.31 8.26 12.36
C ASP A 108 2.69 8.03 10.90
N SER A 109 1.94 8.64 10.00
CA SER A 109 2.14 8.53 8.56
C SER A 109 2.61 9.86 7.93
N SER A 110 3.16 10.76 8.73
CA SER A 110 3.50 12.11 8.27
C SER A 110 4.81 12.20 7.52
N SER A 111 5.63 11.15 7.55
CA SER A 111 6.96 11.20 6.95
C SER A 111 6.97 10.64 5.54
N ARG A 112 7.82 11.20 4.68
CA ARG A 112 8.04 10.71 3.32
C ARG A 112 8.56 9.29 3.29
N SER A 113 9.38 8.92 4.27
CA SER A 113 9.96 7.59 4.32
C SER A 113 9.94 7.05 5.74
N ARG A 114 9.96 5.72 5.83
CA ARG A 114 10.06 5.00 7.09
C ARG A 114 11.13 3.92 6.93
N ARG A 115 11.70 3.49 8.06
CA ARG A 115 12.73 2.45 8.08
C ARG A 115 12.29 1.32 8.98
N PRO A 116 11.39 0.46 8.53
CA PRO A 116 11.02 -0.69 9.35
C PRO A 116 12.21 -1.61 9.56
N ASN A 117 12.37 -2.05 10.79
CA ASN A 117 13.38 -3.04 11.15
C ASN A 117 12.85 -4.44 10.82
N ILE A 118 13.77 -5.41 10.80
CA ILE A 118 13.37 -6.80 10.71
C ILE A 118 12.36 -7.10 11.83
N ASN A 119 11.29 -7.77 11.50
CA ASN A 119 10.13 -8.10 12.34
C ASN A 119 9.18 -6.94 12.64
N GLN A 120 9.46 -5.74 12.15
CA GLN A 120 8.51 -4.65 12.23
C GLN A 120 7.56 -4.65 11.04
N ILE A 121 6.41 -4.03 11.26
CA ILE A 121 5.37 -3.90 10.24
C ILE A 121 5.30 -2.44 9.79
N ALA A 122 5.22 -2.23 8.48
CA ALA A 122 4.89 -0.95 7.89
C ALA A 122 3.47 -1.01 7.36
N ILE A 123 2.71 0.07 7.58
CA ILE A 123 1.37 0.23 7.00
C ILE A 123 1.50 1.18 5.83
N ILE A 124 0.94 0.78 4.69
CA ILE A 124 0.94 1.58 3.48
C ILE A 124 -0.50 1.82 3.08
N GLN A 125 -0.82 3.06 2.78
CA GLN A 125 -2.12 3.42 2.23
C GLN A 125 -1.94 3.87 0.79
N ASN A 126 -2.76 3.34 -0.12
CA ASN A 126 -2.76 3.83 -1.49
C ASN A 126 -3.74 4.99 -1.64
N ILE A 127 -3.69 5.66 -2.80
CA ILE A 127 -4.53 6.85 -3.03
C ILE A 127 -6.02 6.51 -3.15
N ASN A 128 -6.36 5.24 -3.29
CA ASN A 128 -7.76 4.79 -3.26
C ASN A 128 -8.27 4.63 -1.83
N GLY A 129 -7.39 4.74 -0.82
CA GLY A 129 -7.78 4.63 0.58
C GLY A 129 -7.65 3.25 1.17
N PHE A 130 -7.18 2.25 0.41
CA PHE A 130 -6.96 0.92 0.93
C PHE A 130 -5.64 0.84 1.70
N TYR A 131 -5.56 -0.11 2.62
CA TYR A 131 -4.39 -0.33 3.46
C TYR A 131 -3.76 -1.68 3.18
N ALA A 132 -2.44 -1.72 3.22
CA ALA A 132 -1.67 -2.94 3.21
C ALA A 132 -0.68 -2.90 4.37
N ALA A 133 -0.41 -4.06 4.95
CA ALA A 133 0.59 -4.21 6.00
C ALA A 133 1.72 -5.09 5.48
N ILE A 134 2.95 -4.67 5.75
CA ILE A 134 4.15 -5.35 5.29
C ILE A 134 5.03 -5.61 6.50
N LYS A 135 5.33 -6.88 6.76
CA LYS A 135 6.24 -7.26 7.84
C LYS A 135 7.57 -7.66 7.24
N ILE A 136 8.62 -7.00 7.65
CA ILE A 136 9.97 -7.30 7.17
C ILE A 136 10.46 -8.57 7.85
N LEU A 137 10.81 -9.57 7.07
CA LEU A 137 11.25 -10.87 7.59
C LEU A 137 12.77 -10.98 7.61
N SER A 138 13.45 -10.50 6.56
CA SER A 138 14.91 -10.54 6.48
C SER A 138 15.40 -9.50 5.52
N ILE A 139 16.66 -9.08 5.72
CA ILE A 139 17.33 -8.13 4.84
C ILE A 139 18.72 -8.68 4.57
N LYS A 140 19.10 -8.67 3.30
CA LYS A 140 20.42 -9.04 2.86
C LYS A 140 21.00 -7.82 2.17
N ASP A 141 21.88 -7.14 2.87
CA ASP A 141 22.51 -5.93 2.35
C ASP A 141 23.96 -6.24 2.11
N ASP A 142 24.33 -6.42 0.86
CA ASP A 142 25.72 -6.69 0.53
C ASP A 142 26.36 -5.41 0.01
N THR A 143 27.05 -4.73 0.90
CA THR A 143 27.77 -3.53 0.54
C THR A 143 29.17 -3.82 0.00
N ARG A 144 29.58 -5.09 -0.06
CA ARG A 144 30.99 -5.43 -0.27
C ARG A 144 31.27 -6.33 -1.46
N GLY A 145 30.28 -6.69 -2.23
CA GLY A 145 30.51 -7.61 -3.31
C GLY A 145 29.39 -7.62 -4.31
N PRO A 146 29.42 -8.55 -5.25
CA PRO A 146 28.42 -8.62 -6.30
C PRO A 146 27.14 -9.30 -5.88
N LEU A 147 26.91 -9.52 -4.59
CA LEU A 147 25.73 -10.21 -4.13
C LEU A 147 24.55 -9.29 -4.12
N ASN A 148 23.37 -9.88 -4.09
CA ASN A 148 22.11 -9.16 -4.18
C ASN A 148 21.77 -8.45 -2.90
N ASP A 149 21.10 -7.30 -3.02
CA ASP A 149 20.46 -6.61 -1.91
C ASP A 149 19.02 -7.08 -1.85
N GLU A 150 18.69 -7.97 -0.92
CA GLU A 150 17.38 -8.60 -0.88
C GLU A 150 16.61 -8.21 0.37
N VAL A 151 15.30 -8.02 0.21
CA VAL A 151 14.36 -7.93 1.30
C VAL A 151 13.35 -9.05 1.15
N SER A 152 13.07 -9.75 2.25
CA SER A 152 11.95 -10.68 2.31
C SER A 152 10.91 -10.10 3.23
N PHE A 153 9.66 -10.11 2.80
CA PHE A 153 8.56 -9.55 3.59
C PHE A 153 7.31 -10.36 3.40
N GLU A 154 6.51 -10.39 4.43
CA GLU A 154 5.13 -10.88 4.39
C GLU A 154 4.22 -9.68 4.20
N TYR A 155 3.18 -9.82 3.38
CA TYR A 155 2.23 -8.76 3.23
C TYR A 155 0.80 -9.28 3.31
N ILE A 156 -0.09 -8.41 3.78
CA ILE A 156 -1.53 -8.64 3.78
C ILE A 156 -2.19 -7.33 3.37
N ILE A 157 -3.08 -7.41 2.38
CA ILE A 157 -3.87 -6.27 1.93
C ILE A 157 -5.26 -6.36 2.57
N GLN A 158 -5.71 -5.28 3.23
CA GLN A 158 -7.06 -5.21 3.74
C GLN A 158 -7.98 -4.83 2.59
N THR A 159 -8.82 -5.77 2.17
CA THR A 159 -9.62 -5.60 0.95
C THR A 159 -10.99 -4.96 1.20
N ASP A 160 -11.40 -4.82 2.45
CA ASP A 160 -12.73 -4.30 2.77
C ASP A 160 -12.80 -2.76 2.88
N GLY A 161 -11.68 -2.09 2.68
CA GLY A 161 -11.64 -0.62 2.74
C GLY A 161 -11.53 -0.05 4.14
N THR A 162 -11.46 -0.88 5.17
CA THR A 162 -11.32 -0.40 6.55
C THR A 162 -9.85 -0.46 6.99
N PRO A 163 -9.48 0.27 8.06
CA PRO A 163 -8.14 0.20 8.61
C PRO A 163 -7.95 -0.94 9.61
N ASP A 164 -8.89 -1.84 9.75
CA ASP A 164 -8.89 -2.91 10.75
C ASP A 164 -8.42 -4.22 10.12
N PHE A 165 -7.25 -4.70 10.54
CA PHE A 165 -6.69 -5.97 10.05
C PHE A 165 -7.12 -7.16 10.88
N THR A 166 -7.80 -6.95 12.00
CA THR A 166 -8.23 -8.05 12.86
C THR A 166 -9.38 -8.86 12.27
N THR A 167 -10.07 -8.30 11.28
CA THR A 167 -11.19 -8.97 10.61
C THR A 167 -10.74 -9.93 9.52
N ILE A 168 -9.46 -9.95 9.20
CA ILE A 168 -8.92 -10.82 8.16
C ILE A 168 -8.75 -12.22 8.73
N ILE A 169 -9.32 -13.19 8.02
CA ILE A 169 -9.28 -14.58 8.48
C ILE A 169 -8.09 -15.32 7.90
#